data_8a02e889d1de8033f7fdc53b851be648
#
_entry.id   8a02e889d1de8033f7fdc53b851be648
#
_cell.length_a   1.000
_cell.length_b   1.000
_cell.length_c   1.000
_cell.angle_alpha   90.00
_cell.angle_beta   90.00
_cell.angle_gamma   90.00
#
_symmetry.space_group_name_H-M   'P 1'
#
loop_
_entity.id
_entity.type
_entity.pdbx_description
1 polymer ?
#
loop_
_entity_poly.entity_id
_entity_poly.type
_entity_poly.pdbx_seq_one_letter_code
_entity_poly.pdbx_strand_id
1 'polypeptide(L)'
;VTRPFVGKGVLVGIPESENAGFRRFECLYYQGRVKLTEGTDYTYVVEGNDAPGTGRVVLTGMGDYRGTVEKTFEVKSNEVEPDPSEGKIDMSSAKFVGLAASYVYMGQPVIPVVNLMLGNTLLVQSVDYVMSIVDNETLGTATITAAGIGRYEGKATATFEIVRPTYDVSEFIDVPRNGSEWYADYVYEAAKYGYLTGYKNADGTPTGYFGPNDALTRAQVATILYRACPTGSLTDTDNSSDANSVNKTPFPDVESGAFYTKAMNWAYANGILTGVDGKGEMQPNREITREELACVMMRYAKSCGIAGADADPSEEGITDWADVSSFAMSSIRWALANGVISGVDNLDGTRSLCPHDSASRAQMAKIILNVEAMRS
;
A
#
# COMPACT_ATOMS: atom_id res chain seq x y z
N VAL A 1 9.77 28.66 15.40
CA VAL A 1 10.18 28.14 16.73
C VAL A 1 11.25 27.10 16.48
N THR A 2 12.51 27.46 16.76
CA THR A 2 13.67 26.55 16.60
C THR A 2 13.58 25.40 17.60
N ARG A 3 13.73 24.17 17.11
CA ARG A 3 13.68 22.94 17.91
C ARG A 3 15.09 22.51 18.32
N PRO A 4 15.30 22.05 19.58
CA PRO A 4 16.59 21.50 19.96
C PRO A 4 16.88 20.22 19.16
N PHE A 5 18.11 20.09 18.66
CA PHE A 5 18.58 18.92 17.93
C PHE A 5 18.91 17.80 18.92
N VAL A 6 17.92 16.96 19.24
CA VAL A 6 18.02 15.84 20.19
C VAL A 6 17.37 14.62 19.54
N GLY A 7 18.15 13.69 19.05
CA GLY A 7 17.60 12.52 18.38
C GLY A 7 18.50 11.29 18.49
N LYS A 8 18.02 10.16 17.97
CA LYS A 8 18.82 8.94 17.80
C LYS A 8 19.16 8.79 16.32
N GLY A 9 20.44 8.73 16.01
CA GLY A 9 20.94 8.47 14.65
C GLY A 9 21.54 7.07 14.54
N VAL A 10 21.45 6.50 13.34
CA VAL A 10 22.16 5.28 12.94
C VAL A 10 23.22 5.70 11.93
N LEU A 11 24.48 5.37 12.22
CA LEU A 11 25.59 5.52 11.28
C LEU A 11 25.65 4.27 10.42
N VAL A 12 25.48 4.44 9.11
CA VAL A 12 25.68 3.37 8.14
C VAL A 12 26.97 3.67 7.38
N GLY A 13 28.00 2.85 7.57
CA GLY A 13 29.23 2.95 6.80
C GLY A 13 29.04 2.28 5.43
N ILE A 14 29.27 3.02 4.33
CA ILE A 14 29.28 2.48 2.97
C ILE A 14 30.74 2.30 2.55
N PRO A 15 31.23 1.08 2.22
CA PRO A 15 32.56 0.90 1.69
C PRO A 15 32.63 1.47 0.26
N GLU A 16 33.51 2.43 0.00
CA GLU A 16 33.88 2.84 -1.34
C GLU A 16 35.05 1.98 -1.80
N SER A 17 34.83 1.10 -2.79
CA SER A 17 35.74 0.29 -3.59
C SER A 17 36.94 -0.37 -2.89
N GLU A 18 37.34 -1.52 -3.40
CA GLU A 18 38.32 -2.47 -2.83
C GLU A 18 39.75 -1.94 -2.56
N ASN A 19 40.07 -0.67 -2.84
CA ASN A 19 41.44 -0.16 -2.77
C ASN A 19 41.63 1.24 -2.13
N ALA A 20 40.61 1.85 -1.55
CA ALA A 20 40.78 3.12 -0.87
C ALA A 20 40.32 3.01 0.60
N GLY A 21 41.22 3.25 1.53
CA GLY A 21 40.98 3.21 2.97
C GLY A 21 40.02 4.28 3.52
N PHE A 22 39.07 4.73 2.71
CA PHE A 22 38.07 5.72 3.08
C PHE A 22 36.67 5.10 3.06
N ARG A 23 36.00 5.16 4.18
CA ARG A 23 34.59 4.79 4.28
C ARG A 23 33.74 6.05 4.15
N ARG A 24 32.82 6.05 3.18
CA ARG A 24 31.75 7.03 3.13
C ARG A 24 30.72 6.63 4.18
N PHE A 25 30.30 7.58 5.01
CA PHE A 25 29.26 7.36 6.00
C PHE A 25 27.96 7.99 5.47
N GLU A 26 26.90 7.24 5.45
CA GLU A 26 25.55 7.78 5.30
C GLU A 26 24.96 7.91 6.70
N CYS A 27 24.64 9.12 7.09
CA CYS A 27 24.12 9.40 8.43
C CYS A 27 22.60 9.54 8.32
N LEU A 28 21.87 8.54 8.80
CA LEU A 28 20.42 8.61 8.94
C LEU A 28 20.07 9.10 10.34
N TYR A 29 19.49 10.28 10.45
CA TYR A 29 19.13 10.86 11.73
C TYR A 29 17.63 11.07 11.86
N TYR A 30 17.07 10.71 13.02
CA TYR A 30 15.66 10.81 13.33
C TYR A 30 15.43 11.61 14.61
N GLN A 31 14.45 12.50 14.59
CA GLN A 31 13.90 13.13 15.79
C GLN A 31 12.51 12.55 16.06
N GLY A 32 12.42 11.66 17.04
CA GLY A 32 11.23 10.87 17.28
C GLY A 32 10.95 9.92 16.10
N ARG A 33 9.85 10.14 15.40
CA ARG A 33 9.44 9.35 14.21
C ARG A 33 9.72 10.07 12.87
N VAL A 34 10.31 11.27 12.94
CA VAL A 34 10.56 12.07 11.73
C VAL A 34 11.99 11.83 11.29
N LYS A 35 12.18 11.37 10.06
CA LYS A 35 13.49 11.31 9.39
C LYS A 35 13.91 12.72 9.01
N LEU A 36 15.12 13.12 9.41
CA LEU A 36 15.71 14.40 9.05
C LEU A 36 16.50 14.27 7.74
N THR A 37 16.56 15.35 6.96
CA THR A 37 17.21 15.41 5.65
C THR A 37 18.55 16.13 5.76
N GLU A 38 19.63 15.48 5.32
CA GLU A 38 20.95 16.10 5.21
C GLU A 38 20.92 17.30 4.25
N GLY A 39 21.63 18.35 4.61
CA GLY A 39 21.68 19.59 3.83
C GLY A 39 20.49 20.53 4.04
N THR A 40 19.40 20.05 4.64
CA THR A 40 18.19 20.83 4.95
C THR A 40 18.01 20.96 6.46
N ASP A 41 18.00 19.85 7.17
CA ASP A 41 17.72 19.77 8.61
C ASP A 41 19.00 19.65 9.43
N TYR A 42 20.04 19.09 8.86
CA TYR A 42 21.37 18.95 9.48
C TYR A 42 22.47 18.82 8.44
N THR A 43 23.72 19.06 8.92
CA THR A 43 24.96 18.65 8.24
C THR A 43 25.81 17.84 9.20
N TYR A 44 26.81 17.11 8.69
CA TYR A 44 27.73 16.38 9.54
C TYR A 44 29.18 16.43 9.05
N VAL A 45 30.10 16.23 9.98
CA VAL A 45 31.54 16.07 9.72
C VAL A 45 31.98 14.78 10.39
N VAL A 46 32.82 14.01 9.69
CA VAL A 46 33.47 12.80 10.22
C VAL A 46 34.93 13.10 10.37
N GLU A 47 35.47 12.81 11.55
CA GLU A 47 36.89 13.03 11.88
C GLU A 47 37.51 11.75 12.42
N GLY A 48 38.81 11.53 12.17
CA GLY A 48 39.56 10.38 12.67
C GLY A 48 39.13 9.04 12.08
N ASN A 49 38.67 9.04 10.83
CA ASN A 49 38.25 7.84 10.10
C ASN A 49 39.32 7.32 9.12
N ASP A 50 40.46 7.93 9.08
CA ASP A 50 41.58 7.67 8.15
C ASP A 50 42.67 6.71 8.72
N ALA A 51 42.60 6.42 10.00
CA ALA A 51 43.50 5.48 10.67
C ALA A 51 42.78 4.67 11.76
N PRO A 52 43.30 3.48 12.12
CA PRO A 52 42.78 2.73 13.27
C PRO A 52 42.79 3.58 14.55
N GLY A 53 41.70 3.55 15.29
CA GLY A 53 41.53 4.36 16.49
C GLY A 53 40.09 4.77 16.73
N THR A 54 39.92 5.87 17.45
CA THR A 54 38.58 6.40 17.71
C THR A 54 38.25 7.53 16.71
N GLY A 55 37.30 7.29 15.83
CA GLY A 55 36.69 8.32 15.00
C GLY A 55 35.49 8.98 15.68
N ARG A 56 35.08 10.13 15.19
CA ARG A 56 33.84 10.81 15.64
C ARG A 56 33.06 11.40 14.50
N VAL A 57 31.74 11.44 14.67
CA VAL A 57 30.82 12.15 13.83
C VAL A 57 30.19 13.27 14.61
N VAL A 58 30.22 14.47 14.07
CA VAL A 58 29.58 15.65 14.64
C VAL A 58 28.46 16.08 13.70
N LEU A 59 27.22 15.98 14.16
CA LEU A 59 26.05 16.47 13.42
C LEU A 59 25.70 17.86 13.93
N THR A 60 25.41 18.76 13.01
CA THR A 60 25.00 20.15 13.33
C THR A 60 23.61 20.40 12.73
N GLY A 61 22.66 20.75 13.59
CA GLY A 61 21.30 21.09 13.16
C GLY A 61 21.25 22.34 12.28
N MET A 62 20.41 22.31 11.26
CA MET A 62 20.16 23.40 10.30
C MET A 62 18.65 23.69 10.18
N GLY A 63 18.29 24.77 9.52
CA GLY A 63 16.90 25.14 9.29
C GLY A 63 16.13 25.34 10.58
N ASP A 64 15.15 24.49 10.83
CA ASP A 64 14.34 24.50 12.05
C ASP A 64 15.02 23.87 13.26
N TYR A 65 16.20 23.27 13.09
CA TYR A 65 16.95 22.56 14.14
C TYR A 65 18.21 23.33 14.53
N ARG A 66 18.57 23.26 15.81
CA ARG A 66 19.78 23.91 16.35
C ARG A 66 20.47 23.04 17.39
N GLY A 67 21.80 23.14 17.44
CA GLY A 67 22.67 22.38 18.34
C GLY A 67 23.51 21.35 17.61
N THR A 68 24.35 20.65 18.34
CA THR A 68 25.24 19.61 17.83
C THR A 68 25.03 18.32 18.59
N VAL A 69 25.19 17.20 17.88
CA VAL A 69 25.24 15.86 18.47
C VAL A 69 26.52 15.21 18.00
N GLU A 70 27.31 14.70 18.98
CA GLU A 70 28.54 14.00 18.70
C GLU A 70 28.38 12.52 19.06
N LYS A 71 28.98 11.65 18.23
CA LYS A 71 29.10 10.21 18.46
C LYS A 71 30.48 9.74 18.06
N THR A 72 31.07 8.90 18.88
CA THR A 72 32.33 8.24 18.60
C THR A 72 32.09 6.83 18.07
N PHE A 73 33.02 6.35 17.24
CA PHE A 73 33.06 5.01 16.70
C PHE A 73 34.50 4.51 16.68
N GLU A 74 34.69 3.20 16.72
CA GLU A 74 36.02 2.59 16.64
C GLU A 74 36.36 2.31 15.16
N VAL A 75 37.50 2.83 14.71
CA VAL A 75 38.09 2.48 13.41
C VAL A 75 39.07 1.33 13.67
N LYS A 76 38.69 0.13 13.22
CA LYS A 76 39.58 -1.05 13.35
C LYS A 76 40.52 -1.11 12.15
N SER A 77 41.76 -1.56 12.39
CA SER A 77 42.67 -1.88 11.31
C SER A 77 42.12 -3.00 10.45
N ASN A 78 42.23 -2.87 9.15
CA ASN A 78 41.84 -3.90 8.20
C ASN A 78 42.83 -5.07 8.10
N GLU A 79 43.59 -5.30 9.21
CA GLU A 79 44.52 -6.42 9.29
C GLU A 79 43.82 -7.68 9.81
N VAL A 80 43.07 -8.31 8.97
CA VAL A 80 43.12 -9.77 8.70
C VAL A 80 42.47 -9.94 7.31
N GLU A 81 43.26 -9.94 6.25
CA GLU A 81 42.85 -10.69 5.07
C GLU A 81 42.58 -12.12 5.55
N PRO A 82 41.40 -12.68 5.26
CA PRO A 82 41.15 -14.08 5.58
C PRO A 82 42.21 -14.90 4.86
N ASP A 83 42.90 -15.75 5.62
CA ASP A 83 43.82 -16.73 5.03
C ASP A 83 43.07 -17.47 3.91
N PRO A 84 43.55 -17.41 2.67
CA PRO A 84 42.87 -18.08 1.57
C PRO A 84 42.83 -19.62 1.75
N SER A 85 43.46 -20.16 2.77
CA SER A 85 43.41 -21.57 3.16
C SER A 85 42.26 -21.91 4.12
N GLU A 86 41.65 -20.92 4.80
CA GLU A 86 40.45 -21.15 5.60
C GLU A 86 39.21 -21.08 4.67
N GLY A 87 38.51 -22.17 4.54
CA GLY A 87 37.25 -22.23 3.77
C GLY A 87 36.24 -21.18 4.28
N LYS A 88 35.46 -20.63 3.36
CA LYS A 88 34.42 -19.64 3.73
C LYS A 88 33.44 -20.23 4.74
N ILE A 89 32.92 -19.39 5.60
CA ILE A 89 31.93 -19.74 6.62
C ILE A 89 30.54 -19.71 5.99
N ASP A 90 29.85 -20.86 6.00
CA ASP A 90 28.47 -20.94 5.52
C ASP A 90 27.52 -20.25 6.50
N MET A 91 26.82 -19.24 6.01
CA MET A 91 25.82 -18.48 6.76
C MET A 91 24.38 -18.88 6.47
N SER A 92 24.14 -19.98 5.78
CA SER A 92 22.78 -20.43 5.40
C SER A 92 21.86 -20.67 6.61
N SER A 93 22.44 -20.92 7.78
CA SER A 93 21.72 -21.08 9.05
C SER A 93 21.51 -19.77 9.84
N ALA A 94 21.97 -18.65 9.30
CA ALA A 94 21.79 -17.36 9.96
C ALA A 94 20.31 -16.97 10.04
N LYS A 95 19.95 -16.23 11.08
CA LYS A 95 18.56 -15.85 11.37
C LYS A 95 18.39 -14.35 11.42
N PHE A 96 17.31 -13.88 10.83
CA PHE A 96 16.88 -12.49 10.93
C PHE A 96 16.20 -12.26 12.29
N VAL A 97 16.85 -11.49 13.15
CA VAL A 97 16.34 -11.11 14.48
C VAL A 97 15.67 -9.75 14.36
N GLY A 98 14.44 -9.64 14.89
CA GLY A 98 13.62 -8.44 14.78
C GLY A 98 12.72 -8.40 13.55
N LEU A 99 12.74 -9.44 12.69
CA LEU A 99 11.79 -9.56 11.61
C LEU A 99 10.41 -9.90 12.19
N ALA A 100 9.44 -9.00 11.99
CA ALA A 100 8.05 -9.27 12.37
C ALA A 100 7.39 -10.20 11.34
N ALA A 101 6.39 -10.96 11.77
CA ALA A 101 5.63 -11.83 10.87
C ALA A 101 4.84 -11.04 9.83
N SER A 102 4.46 -9.80 10.15
CA SER A 102 3.75 -8.92 9.21
C SER A 102 4.08 -7.45 9.42
N TYR A 103 3.94 -6.67 8.36
CA TYR A 103 4.10 -5.21 8.32
C TYR A 103 2.89 -4.59 7.62
N VAL A 104 2.43 -3.43 8.11
CA VAL A 104 1.35 -2.69 7.49
C VAL A 104 1.89 -1.91 6.29
N TYR A 105 1.24 -2.05 5.13
CA TYR A 105 1.57 -1.29 3.94
C TYR A 105 1.15 0.17 4.06
N MET A 106 2.09 1.08 3.89
CA MET A 106 1.87 2.53 4.02
C MET A 106 2.17 3.28 2.71
N GLY A 107 2.12 2.58 1.57
CA GLY A 107 2.33 3.18 0.26
C GLY A 107 3.77 3.37 -0.15
N GLN A 108 4.69 2.73 0.54
CA GLN A 108 6.12 2.71 0.22
C GLN A 108 6.64 1.28 0.37
N PRO A 109 7.73 0.91 -0.31
CA PRO A 109 8.36 -0.38 -0.12
C PRO A 109 8.63 -0.67 1.35
N VAL A 110 8.24 -1.84 1.82
CA VAL A 110 8.43 -2.26 3.21
C VAL A 110 9.87 -2.75 3.37
N ILE A 111 10.65 -2.06 4.20
CA ILE A 111 12.03 -2.40 4.50
C ILE A 111 12.14 -2.69 6.00
N PRO A 112 12.12 -3.96 6.43
CA PRO A 112 12.26 -4.36 7.82
C PRO A 112 13.61 -3.94 8.39
N VAL A 113 13.60 -3.42 9.61
CA VAL A 113 14.84 -3.20 10.38
C VAL A 113 15.16 -4.46 11.16
N VAL A 114 16.20 -5.18 10.74
CA VAL A 114 16.56 -6.49 11.26
C VAL A 114 18.05 -6.59 11.54
N ASN A 115 18.43 -7.49 12.44
CA ASN A 115 19.78 -7.95 12.63
C ASN A 115 19.93 -9.36 12.08
N LEU A 116 21.08 -9.68 11.48
CA LEU A 116 21.38 -11.04 11.02
C LEU A 116 22.36 -11.70 12.01
N MET A 117 21.95 -12.84 12.57
CA MET A 117 22.74 -13.59 13.56
C MET A 117 23.10 -14.97 13.04
N LEU A 118 24.39 -15.30 13.06
CA LEU A 118 24.89 -16.67 12.85
C LEU A 118 25.32 -17.27 14.20
N GLY A 119 24.49 -18.11 14.77
CA GLY A 119 24.62 -18.50 16.17
C GLY A 119 24.56 -17.29 17.09
N ASN A 120 25.64 -17.02 17.81
CA ASN A 120 25.79 -15.84 18.70
C ASN A 120 26.53 -14.67 18.02
N THR A 121 26.93 -14.80 16.76
CA THR A 121 27.69 -13.78 16.03
C THR A 121 26.74 -12.86 15.28
N LEU A 122 26.80 -11.57 15.54
CA LEU A 122 26.12 -10.53 14.76
C LEU A 122 26.89 -10.32 13.46
N LEU A 123 26.25 -10.53 12.32
CA LEU A 123 26.79 -10.23 11.00
C LEU A 123 26.50 -8.79 10.60
N VAL A 124 27.46 -8.17 9.92
CA VAL A 124 27.39 -6.76 9.53
C VAL A 124 27.06 -6.65 8.06
N GLN A 125 25.96 -5.96 7.74
CA GLN A 125 25.57 -5.69 6.35
C GLN A 125 26.65 -4.90 5.61
N SER A 126 26.87 -5.22 4.36
CA SER A 126 27.92 -4.68 3.48
C SER A 126 29.36 -5.06 3.83
N VAL A 127 29.57 -5.82 4.91
CA VAL A 127 30.86 -6.39 5.33
C VAL A 127 30.82 -7.92 5.26
N ASP A 128 29.81 -8.52 5.89
CA ASP A 128 29.63 -9.97 6.00
C ASP A 128 28.59 -10.49 4.99
N TYR A 129 27.61 -9.66 4.63
CA TYR A 129 26.55 -10.02 3.71
C TYR A 129 25.98 -8.80 2.97
N VAL A 130 25.34 -9.06 1.83
CA VAL A 130 24.46 -8.12 1.14
C VAL A 130 23.01 -8.55 1.32
N MET A 131 22.11 -7.57 1.50
CA MET A 131 20.69 -7.82 1.70
C MET A 131 19.89 -7.41 0.48
N SER A 132 18.91 -8.22 0.13
CA SER A 132 17.90 -7.90 -0.89
C SER A 132 16.52 -8.27 -0.36
N ILE A 133 15.51 -7.53 -0.81
CA ILE A 133 14.11 -7.82 -0.52
C ILE A 133 13.37 -7.81 -1.84
N VAL A 134 12.51 -8.80 -2.05
CA VAL A 134 11.65 -8.90 -3.24
C VAL A 134 10.19 -8.94 -2.79
N ASP A 135 9.30 -8.50 -3.68
CA ASP A 135 7.85 -8.44 -3.45
C ASP A 135 7.44 -7.56 -2.26
N ASN A 136 8.26 -6.54 -1.92
CA ASN A 136 8.05 -5.67 -0.78
C ASN A 136 7.32 -4.35 -1.12
N GLU A 137 6.84 -4.20 -2.34
CA GLU A 137 6.16 -2.99 -2.84
C GLU A 137 4.63 -3.15 -2.92
N THR A 138 4.12 -4.35 -2.66
CA THR A 138 2.69 -4.68 -2.75
C THR A 138 2.24 -5.52 -1.56
N LEU A 139 0.93 -5.70 -1.43
CA LEU A 139 0.37 -6.63 -0.45
C LEU A 139 0.73 -8.08 -0.77
N GLY A 140 0.89 -8.91 0.25
CA GLY A 140 1.23 -10.31 0.12
C GLY A 140 2.53 -10.67 0.82
N THR A 141 3.14 -11.78 0.42
CA THR A 141 4.36 -12.30 1.03
C THR A 141 5.59 -11.70 0.38
N ALA A 142 6.40 -10.99 1.14
CA ALA A 142 7.71 -10.51 0.72
C ALA A 142 8.82 -11.44 1.22
N THR A 143 9.93 -11.52 0.48
CA THR A 143 11.08 -12.33 0.84
C THR A 143 12.31 -11.45 1.06
N ILE A 144 12.92 -11.58 2.24
CA ILE A 144 14.22 -10.99 2.58
C ILE A 144 15.31 -12.04 2.44
N THR A 145 16.40 -11.68 1.77
CA THR A 145 17.56 -12.55 1.54
C THR A 145 18.83 -11.84 1.94
N ALA A 146 19.67 -12.50 2.73
CA ALA A 146 21.04 -12.10 2.98
C ALA A 146 21.98 -13.08 2.28
N ALA A 147 22.87 -12.58 1.42
CA ALA A 147 23.87 -13.37 0.71
C ALA A 147 25.27 -13.06 1.27
N GLY A 148 26.02 -14.07 1.69
CA GLY A 148 27.33 -13.93 2.27
C GLY A 148 28.36 -13.32 1.32
N ILE A 149 29.19 -12.45 1.84
CA ILE A 149 30.33 -11.83 1.14
C ILE A 149 31.56 -11.89 2.04
N GLY A 150 32.74 -11.58 1.49
CA GLY A 150 33.99 -11.63 2.21
C GLY A 150 34.33 -13.04 2.70
N ARG A 151 34.42 -13.19 4.03
CA ARG A 151 34.66 -14.47 4.70
C ARG A 151 33.43 -15.39 4.81
N TYR A 152 32.26 -14.93 4.42
CA TYR A 152 31.01 -15.70 4.46
C TYR A 152 30.54 -16.10 3.06
N GLU A 153 29.85 -17.23 2.98
CA GLU A 153 29.17 -17.72 1.80
C GLU A 153 27.78 -18.26 2.15
N GLY A 154 27.02 -18.65 1.15
CA GLY A 154 25.65 -19.14 1.32
C GLY A 154 24.63 -18.01 1.43
N LYS A 155 23.38 -18.38 1.66
CA LYS A 155 22.24 -17.43 1.75
C LYS A 155 21.33 -17.81 2.90
N ALA A 156 20.94 -16.83 3.69
CA ALA A 156 19.84 -16.92 4.64
C ALA A 156 18.61 -16.20 4.05
N THR A 157 17.45 -16.82 4.13
CA THR A 157 16.18 -16.27 3.64
C THR A 157 15.11 -16.33 4.71
N ALA A 158 14.20 -15.35 4.70
CA ALA A 158 13.00 -15.35 5.50
C ALA A 158 11.88 -14.62 4.75
N THR A 159 10.63 -14.87 5.14
CA THR A 159 9.47 -14.21 4.58
C THR A 159 8.73 -13.42 5.63
N PHE A 160 7.99 -12.41 5.20
CA PHE A 160 7.08 -11.65 6.04
C PHE A 160 5.87 -11.23 5.21
N GLU A 161 4.74 -11.03 5.88
CA GLU A 161 3.52 -10.60 5.22
C GLU A 161 3.42 -9.08 5.16
N ILE A 162 2.97 -8.55 4.04
CA ILE A 162 2.59 -7.14 3.89
C ILE A 162 1.07 -7.08 3.87
N VAL A 163 0.50 -6.49 4.92
CA VAL A 163 -0.94 -6.48 5.15
C VAL A 163 -1.51 -5.08 5.03
N ARG A 164 -2.80 -5.01 4.73
CA ARG A 164 -3.53 -3.73 4.75
C ARG A 164 -3.63 -3.18 6.17
N PRO A 165 -3.68 -1.84 6.34
CA PRO A 165 -4.10 -1.26 7.60
C PRO A 165 -5.55 -1.71 7.91
N THR A 166 -5.80 -1.99 9.19
CA THR A 166 -7.15 -2.26 9.67
C THR A 166 -7.56 -1.20 10.69
N TYR A 167 -8.85 -0.90 10.75
CA TYR A 167 -9.42 0.12 11.60
C TYR A 167 -10.41 -0.51 12.58
N ASP A 168 -10.47 0.02 13.80
CA ASP A 168 -11.56 -0.31 14.71
C ASP A 168 -12.85 0.30 14.19
N VAL A 169 -13.87 -0.55 14.02
CA VAL A 169 -15.17 -0.14 13.49
C VAL A 169 -16.20 -0.18 14.60
N SER A 170 -16.75 0.99 14.91
CA SER A 170 -17.92 1.10 15.78
C SER A 170 -19.12 0.40 15.15
N GLU A 171 -20.08 -0.01 15.98
CA GLU A 171 -21.33 -0.56 15.47
C GLU A 171 -22.12 0.50 14.70
N PHE A 172 -22.69 0.09 13.58
CA PHE A 172 -23.63 0.92 12.84
C PHE A 172 -25.05 0.66 13.33
N ILE A 173 -25.80 1.74 13.56
CA ILE A 173 -27.16 1.68 14.09
C ILE A 173 -28.10 0.91 13.13
N ASP A 174 -27.84 1.01 11.83
CA ASP A 174 -28.65 0.45 10.74
C ASP A 174 -28.06 -0.83 10.12
N VAL A 175 -27.03 -1.42 10.73
CA VAL A 175 -26.42 -2.68 10.30
C VAL A 175 -26.32 -3.63 11.51
N PRO A 176 -27.31 -4.48 11.75
CA PRO A 176 -27.34 -5.36 12.93
C PRO A 176 -26.31 -6.48 12.81
N ARG A 177 -25.54 -6.73 13.89
CA ARG A 177 -24.55 -7.83 13.96
C ARG A 177 -25.16 -9.21 14.30
N ASN A 178 -26.45 -9.34 14.30
CA ASN A 178 -27.14 -10.57 14.68
C ASN A 178 -27.30 -11.59 13.55
N GLY A 179 -26.75 -11.31 12.39
CA GLY A 179 -26.82 -12.20 11.21
C GLY A 179 -28.18 -12.17 10.48
N SER A 180 -29.09 -11.24 10.85
CA SER A 180 -30.38 -11.13 10.17
C SER A 180 -30.29 -10.59 8.75
N GLU A 181 -29.24 -9.83 8.48
CA GLU A 181 -29.04 -9.15 7.21
C GLU A 181 -27.83 -9.77 6.45
N TRP A 182 -28.05 -10.15 5.20
CA TRP A 182 -27.03 -10.79 4.36
C TRP A 182 -25.77 -9.94 4.16
N TYR A 183 -25.89 -8.63 4.30
CA TYR A 183 -24.80 -7.68 4.04
C TYR A 183 -23.97 -7.33 5.28
N ALA A 184 -24.42 -7.68 6.48
CA ALA A 184 -23.81 -7.18 7.71
C ALA A 184 -22.31 -7.48 7.79
N ASP A 185 -21.91 -8.73 7.58
CA ASP A 185 -20.51 -9.13 7.64
C ASP A 185 -19.66 -8.42 6.58
N TYR A 186 -20.19 -8.28 5.37
CA TYR A 186 -19.49 -7.57 4.28
C TYR A 186 -19.31 -6.08 4.60
N VAL A 187 -20.32 -5.44 5.21
CA VAL A 187 -20.24 -4.03 5.60
C VAL A 187 -19.15 -3.83 6.65
N TYR A 188 -19.14 -4.64 7.71
CA TYR A 188 -18.14 -4.53 8.76
C TYR A 188 -16.74 -4.88 8.28
N GLU A 189 -16.58 -5.88 7.42
CA GLU A 189 -15.28 -6.23 6.87
C GLU A 189 -14.76 -5.14 5.93
N ALA A 190 -15.60 -4.59 5.04
CA ALA A 190 -15.22 -3.49 4.18
C ALA A 190 -14.89 -2.20 4.96
N ALA A 191 -15.57 -1.96 6.07
CA ALA A 191 -15.30 -0.84 6.97
C ALA A 191 -14.00 -1.04 7.74
N LYS A 192 -13.71 -2.25 8.19
CA LYS A 192 -12.45 -2.63 8.85
C LYS A 192 -11.23 -2.34 7.96
N TYR A 193 -11.33 -2.58 6.66
CA TYR A 193 -10.28 -2.20 5.70
C TYR A 193 -10.35 -0.74 5.23
N GLY A 194 -11.31 0.04 5.73
CA GLY A 194 -11.45 1.44 5.38
C GLY A 194 -11.95 1.70 3.95
N TYR A 195 -12.43 0.67 3.23
CA TYR A 195 -12.96 0.84 1.87
C TYR A 195 -14.23 1.68 1.87
N LEU A 196 -15.18 1.27 2.71
CA LEU A 196 -16.40 2.01 2.99
C LEU A 196 -16.41 2.46 4.46
N THR A 197 -16.94 3.65 4.69
CA THR A 197 -17.13 4.19 6.05
C THR A 197 -18.60 4.56 6.25
N GLY A 198 -19.04 4.65 7.50
CA GLY A 198 -20.33 5.25 7.81
C GLY A 198 -20.38 6.72 7.42
N TYR A 199 -21.57 7.28 7.48
CA TYR A 199 -21.79 8.71 7.24
C TYR A 199 -21.19 9.58 8.32
N LYS A 200 -20.84 10.82 7.93
CA LYS A 200 -20.27 11.83 8.84
C LYS A 200 -21.14 13.07 8.85
N ASN A 201 -21.19 13.72 9.99
CA ASN A 201 -21.72 15.06 10.16
C ASN A 201 -20.83 16.10 9.47
N ALA A 202 -21.30 17.33 9.36
CA ALA A 202 -20.54 18.43 8.75
C ALA A 202 -19.22 18.75 9.49
N ASP A 203 -19.13 18.43 10.78
CA ASP A 203 -17.92 18.57 11.59
C ASP A 203 -16.94 17.38 11.49
N GLY A 204 -17.27 16.37 10.66
CA GLY A 204 -16.47 15.17 10.44
C GLY A 204 -16.71 14.04 11.45
N THR A 205 -17.55 14.25 12.46
CA THR A 205 -17.92 13.20 13.44
C THR A 205 -18.79 12.12 12.82
N PRO A 206 -18.65 10.83 13.20
CA PRO A 206 -19.52 9.77 12.71
C PRO A 206 -20.98 9.99 13.10
N THR A 207 -21.90 9.72 12.18
CA THR A 207 -23.35 9.73 12.47
C THR A 207 -23.83 8.46 13.17
N GLY A 208 -23.05 7.38 13.09
CA GLY A 208 -23.44 6.03 13.51
C GLY A 208 -24.23 5.26 12.44
N TYR A 209 -24.56 5.85 11.31
CA TYR A 209 -25.28 5.19 10.21
C TYR A 209 -24.36 4.82 9.06
N PHE A 210 -24.62 3.67 8.45
CA PHE A 210 -23.93 3.21 7.24
C PHE A 210 -24.73 3.49 5.97
N GLY A 211 -26.04 3.35 5.98
CA GLY A 211 -26.93 3.47 4.83
C GLY A 211 -26.82 2.27 3.88
N PRO A 212 -27.05 1.02 4.31
CA PRO A 212 -26.79 -0.18 3.49
C PRO A 212 -27.59 -0.20 2.19
N ASN A 213 -28.81 0.35 2.19
CA ASN A 213 -29.71 0.37 1.05
C ASN A 213 -29.61 1.65 0.20
N ASP A 214 -28.81 2.61 0.62
CA ASP A 214 -28.65 3.86 -0.12
C ASP A 214 -27.91 3.60 -1.45
N ALA A 215 -28.37 4.26 -2.50
CA ALA A 215 -27.73 4.21 -3.81
C ALA A 215 -26.36 4.89 -3.76
N LEU A 216 -25.42 4.33 -4.51
CA LEU A 216 -24.08 4.89 -4.67
C LEU A 216 -24.01 5.85 -5.84
N THR A 217 -23.33 6.97 -5.63
CA THR A 217 -22.93 7.84 -6.74
C THR A 217 -21.63 7.39 -7.38
N ARG A 218 -21.39 7.81 -8.61
CA ARG A 218 -20.13 7.54 -9.34
C ARG A 218 -18.90 8.04 -8.58
N ALA A 219 -19.01 9.19 -7.90
CA ALA A 219 -17.96 9.76 -7.06
C ALA A 219 -17.67 8.90 -5.83
N GLN A 220 -18.70 8.35 -5.19
CA GLN A 220 -18.53 7.45 -4.06
C GLN A 220 -17.83 6.16 -4.48
N VAL A 221 -18.20 5.58 -5.63
CA VAL A 221 -17.52 4.39 -6.16
C VAL A 221 -16.05 4.69 -6.44
N ALA A 222 -15.72 5.80 -7.11
CA ALA A 222 -14.33 6.21 -7.30
C ALA A 222 -13.56 6.30 -5.98
N THR A 223 -14.18 6.88 -4.95
CA THR A 223 -13.57 7.04 -3.63
C THR A 223 -13.31 5.71 -2.93
N ILE A 224 -14.25 4.76 -3.04
CA ILE A 224 -14.11 3.41 -2.50
C ILE A 224 -12.95 2.68 -3.17
N LEU A 225 -12.90 2.70 -4.50
CA LEU A 225 -11.85 2.05 -5.28
C LEU A 225 -10.47 2.66 -5.03
N TYR A 226 -10.40 3.99 -4.90
CA TYR A 226 -9.17 4.68 -4.55
C TYR A 226 -8.62 4.25 -3.18
N ARG A 227 -9.49 4.06 -2.19
CA ARG A 227 -9.11 3.55 -0.86
C ARG A 227 -8.72 2.07 -0.89
N ALA A 228 -9.37 1.28 -1.74
CA ALA A 228 -9.09 -0.15 -1.87
C ALA A 228 -7.80 -0.41 -2.66
N CYS A 229 -7.41 0.49 -3.55
CA CYS A 229 -6.17 0.35 -4.32
C CYS A 229 -4.95 0.38 -3.40
N PRO A 230 -4.05 -0.62 -3.45
CA PRO A 230 -2.76 -0.52 -2.80
C PRO A 230 -1.96 0.61 -3.45
N THR A 231 -1.51 1.56 -2.66
CA THR A 231 -0.61 2.62 -3.13
C THR A 231 0.64 1.98 -3.71
N GLY A 232 0.98 2.29 -4.96
CA GLY A 232 2.09 1.68 -5.69
C GLY A 232 1.66 0.75 -6.84
N SER A 233 0.46 0.18 -6.79
CA SER A 233 -0.07 -0.69 -7.85
C SER A 233 -0.59 0.09 -9.06
N LEU A 234 -0.97 1.35 -8.87
CA LEU A 234 -1.45 2.24 -9.92
C LEU A 234 -0.69 3.57 -9.82
N THR A 235 -0.57 4.26 -10.93
CA THR A 235 0.07 5.57 -10.98
C THR A 235 -0.66 6.58 -10.09
N ASP A 236 -0.36 6.58 -8.78
CA ASP A 236 -0.71 7.69 -7.91
C ASP A 236 0.34 8.79 -8.17
N THR A 237 0.13 9.54 -9.24
CA THR A 237 1.04 10.59 -9.68
C THR A 237 0.94 11.82 -8.79
N ASP A 238 0.16 11.75 -7.71
CA ASP A 238 -0.14 12.90 -6.88
C ASP A 238 0.26 12.73 -5.41
N ASN A 239 1.58 12.64 -5.19
CA ASN A 239 2.16 12.90 -3.86
C ASN A 239 2.33 14.40 -3.59
N SER A 240 1.89 15.27 -4.52
CA SER A 240 1.94 16.71 -4.33
C SER A 240 0.68 17.17 -3.59
N SER A 241 0.91 17.91 -2.52
CA SER A 241 -0.12 18.71 -1.82
C SER A 241 -0.72 19.82 -2.67
N ASP A 242 -0.35 19.92 -3.95
CA ASP A 242 -0.82 20.91 -4.88
C ASP A 242 -2.10 20.46 -5.57
N ALA A 243 -3.21 21.13 -5.24
CA ALA A 243 -4.50 21.00 -5.94
C ALA A 243 -4.44 21.35 -7.45
N ASN A 244 -3.26 21.66 -7.97
CA ASN A 244 -2.98 22.07 -9.35
C ASN A 244 -2.18 21.04 -10.17
N SER A 245 -2.01 19.81 -9.71
CA SER A 245 -1.15 18.86 -10.38
C SER A 245 -1.76 18.20 -11.63
N VAL A 246 -0.88 17.60 -12.40
CA VAL A 246 -0.93 17.29 -13.84
C VAL A 246 -2.00 16.27 -14.28
N ASN A 247 -2.78 15.68 -13.36
CA ASN A 247 -3.78 14.64 -13.65
C ASN A 247 -5.23 15.09 -13.43
N LYS A 248 -5.52 16.34 -13.76
CA LYS A 248 -6.90 16.83 -13.74
C LYS A 248 -7.71 16.15 -14.84
N THR A 249 -8.92 15.67 -14.52
CA THR A 249 -9.84 15.19 -15.55
C THR A 249 -10.18 16.32 -16.52
N PRO A 250 -10.42 16.01 -17.80
CA PRO A 250 -10.87 17.02 -18.76
C PRO A 250 -12.34 17.44 -18.54
N PHE A 251 -13.00 16.87 -17.52
CA PHE A 251 -14.43 17.05 -17.29
C PHE A 251 -14.70 18.22 -16.34
N PRO A 252 -15.47 19.23 -16.76
CA PRO A 252 -15.67 20.47 -16.00
C PRO A 252 -16.56 20.28 -14.76
N ASP A 253 -17.31 19.19 -14.69
CA ASP A 253 -18.21 18.85 -13.59
C ASP A 253 -17.54 18.10 -12.43
N VAL A 254 -16.22 17.85 -12.51
CA VAL A 254 -15.40 17.37 -11.40
C VAL A 254 -14.88 18.59 -10.64
N GLU A 255 -15.60 18.97 -9.58
CA GLU A 255 -15.28 20.15 -8.78
C GLU A 255 -13.92 20.01 -8.09
N SER A 256 -13.14 21.11 -8.10
CA SER A 256 -11.87 21.17 -7.38
C SER A 256 -12.10 21.25 -5.87
N GLY A 257 -11.38 20.43 -5.09
CA GLY A 257 -11.48 20.43 -3.63
C GLY A 257 -12.67 19.69 -3.05
N ALA A 258 -13.52 19.04 -3.88
CA ALA A 258 -14.55 18.14 -3.40
C ALA A 258 -13.92 16.84 -2.83
N PHE A 259 -14.63 16.14 -1.94
CA PHE A 259 -14.13 14.90 -1.30
C PHE A 259 -13.74 13.81 -2.30
N TYR A 260 -14.27 13.86 -3.50
CA TYR A 260 -14.07 12.90 -4.56
C TYR A 260 -13.04 13.32 -5.62
N THR A 261 -12.58 14.58 -5.60
CA THR A 261 -11.77 15.14 -6.70
C THR A 261 -10.54 14.28 -7.00
N LYS A 262 -9.76 13.95 -5.97
CA LYS A 262 -8.56 13.12 -6.11
C LYS A 262 -8.91 11.73 -6.63
N ALA A 263 -9.94 11.10 -6.09
CA ALA A 263 -10.36 9.76 -6.48
C ALA A 263 -10.90 9.70 -7.92
N MET A 264 -11.65 10.71 -8.35
CA MET A 264 -12.17 10.81 -9.72
C MET A 264 -11.04 11.02 -10.74
N ASN A 265 -10.08 11.90 -10.43
CA ASN A 265 -8.90 12.13 -11.27
C ASN A 265 -8.07 10.85 -11.42
N TRP A 266 -7.82 10.17 -10.29
CA TRP A 266 -7.13 8.88 -10.27
C TRP A 266 -7.87 7.81 -11.09
N ALA A 267 -9.18 7.66 -10.89
CA ALA A 267 -9.98 6.66 -11.59
C ALA A 267 -10.00 6.90 -13.12
N TYR A 268 -10.03 8.18 -13.53
CA TYR A 268 -9.91 8.55 -14.95
C TYR A 268 -8.53 8.26 -15.51
N ALA A 269 -7.46 8.68 -14.82
CA ALA A 269 -6.07 8.48 -15.25
C ALA A 269 -5.73 6.99 -15.44
N ASN A 270 -6.35 6.10 -14.66
CA ASN A 270 -6.17 4.66 -14.72
C ASN A 270 -7.23 3.94 -15.59
N GLY A 271 -8.07 4.68 -16.31
CA GLY A 271 -9.08 4.11 -17.22
C GLY A 271 -10.21 3.34 -16.52
N ILE A 272 -10.34 3.51 -15.19
CA ILE A 272 -11.35 2.83 -14.36
C ILE A 272 -12.72 3.47 -14.58
N LEU A 273 -12.78 4.80 -14.49
CA LEU A 273 -13.95 5.60 -14.78
C LEU A 273 -13.71 6.47 -16.01
N THR A 274 -14.71 6.52 -16.89
CA THR A 274 -14.72 7.37 -18.08
C THR A 274 -15.89 8.34 -17.99
N GLY A 275 -15.88 9.37 -18.82
CA GLY A 275 -17.04 10.25 -18.99
C GLY A 275 -18.28 9.50 -19.46
N VAL A 276 -19.42 10.12 -19.31
CA VAL A 276 -20.69 9.61 -19.85
C VAL A 276 -20.76 9.98 -21.32
N ASP A 277 -21.02 8.96 -22.16
CA ASP A 277 -21.00 9.08 -23.62
C ASP A 277 -21.78 10.29 -24.15
N GLY A 278 -21.09 11.07 -24.98
CA GLY A 278 -21.66 12.22 -25.69
C GLY A 278 -21.94 13.47 -24.86
N LYS A 279 -21.70 13.46 -23.55
CA LYS A 279 -22.01 14.62 -22.68
C LYS A 279 -20.77 15.42 -22.25
N GLY A 280 -19.57 14.87 -22.38
CA GLY A 280 -18.35 15.54 -21.90
C GLY A 280 -18.34 15.78 -20.39
N GLU A 281 -19.01 14.92 -19.63
CA GLU A 281 -19.20 15.00 -18.18
C GLU A 281 -18.87 13.67 -17.51
N MET A 282 -18.37 13.72 -16.27
CA MET A 282 -18.17 12.56 -15.41
C MET A 282 -19.40 12.21 -14.58
N GLN A 283 -20.27 13.16 -14.35
CA GLN A 283 -21.49 13.06 -13.54
C GLN A 283 -21.22 12.48 -12.13
N PRO A 284 -20.37 13.12 -11.32
CA PRO A 284 -19.92 12.57 -10.04
C PRO A 284 -21.06 12.27 -9.06
N ASN A 285 -22.11 13.08 -9.08
CA ASN A 285 -23.26 12.95 -8.18
C ASN A 285 -24.39 12.09 -8.72
N ARG A 286 -24.28 11.58 -9.95
CA ARG A 286 -25.26 10.63 -10.50
C ARG A 286 -25.09 9.24 -9.87
N GLU A 287 -26.20 8.62 -9.54
CA GLU A 287 -26.20 7.22 -9.11
C GLU A 287 -25.64 6.32 -10.23
N ILE A 288 -24.91 5.29 -9.82
CA ILE A 288 -24.34 4.31 -10.73
C ILE A 288 -25.27 3.10 -10.83
N THR A 289 -25.55 2.65 -12.04
CA THR A 289 -26.31 1.42 -12.24
C THR A 289 -25.47 0.18 -11.97
N ARG A 290 -26.13 -0.96 -11.73
CA ARG A 290 -25.44 -2.23 -11.44
C ARG A 290 -24.59 -2.70 -12.63
N GLU A 291 -25.05 -2.52 -13.86
CA GLU A 291 -24.26 -2.84 -15.06
C GLU A 291 -23.06 -1.90 -15.23
N GLU A 292 -23.23 -0.60 -14.96
CA GLU A 292 -22.11 0.35 -14.96
C GLU A 292 -21.08 0.01 -13.89
N LEU A 293 -21.55 -0.37 -12.68
CA LEU A 293 -20.66 -0.79 -11.60
C LEU A 293 -19.85 -2.03 -12.02
N ALA A 294 -20.45 -3.02 -12.68
CA ALA A 294 -19.72 -4.18 -13.19
C ALA A 294 -18.61 -3.78 -14.19
N CYS A 295 -18.88 -2.81 -15.06
CA CYS A 295 -17.88 -2.26 -15.98
C CYS A 295 -16.72 -1.61 -15.24
N VAL A 296 -17.03 -0.83 -14.22
CA VAL A 296 -16.01 -0.15 -13.39
C VAL A 296 -15.17 -1.16 -12.61
N MET A 297 -15.79 -2.19 -12.03
CA MET A 297 -15.10 -3.23 -11.28
C MET A 297 -14.17 -4.07 -12.15
N MET A 298 -14.58 -4.45 -13.36
CA MET A 298 -13.71 -5.16 -14.30
C MET A 298 -12.49 -4.32 -14.69
N ARG A 299 -12.69 -3.02 -14.98
CA ARG A 299 -11.59 -2.10 -15.32
C ARG A 299 -10.64 -1.90 -14.12
N TYR A 300 -11.20 -1.77 -12.92
CA TYR A 300 -10.42 -1.68 -11.68
C TYR A 300 -9.56 -2.92 -11.46
N ALA A 301 -10.16 -4.12 -11.54
CA ALA A 301 -9.43 -5.38 -11.42
C ALA A 301 -8.27 -5.45 -12.43
N LYS A 302 -8.56 -5.16 -13.71
CA LYS A 302 -7.54 -5.15 -14.77
C LYS A 302 -6.43 -4.13 -14.50
N SER A 303 -6.77 -2.93 -14.07
CA SER A 303 -5.77 -1.88 -13.77
C SER A 303 -4.91 -2.22 -12.57
N CYS A 304 -5.45 -2.97 -11.61
CA CYS A 304 -4.72 -3.46 -10.43
C CYS A 304 -3.96 -4.76 -10.67
N GLY A 305 -3.96 -5.31 -11.89
CA GLY A 305 -3.31 -6.59 -12.19
C GLY A 305 -4.00 -7.79 -11.53
N ILE A 306 -5.26 -7.65 -11.10
CA ILE A 306 -6.04 -8.74 -10.55
C ILE A 306 -6.45 -9.66 -11.71
N ALA A 307 -5.94 -10.87 -11.70
CA ALA A 307 -6.28 -11.87 -12.71
C ALA A 307 -7.67 -12.44 -12.41
N GLY A 308 -8.59 -12.28 -13.36
CA GLY A 308 -9.89 -12.97 -13.32
C GLY A 308 -9.93 -14.13 -14.29
N ALA A 309 -10.78 -15.09 -14.03
CA ALA A 309 -11.07 -16.14 -15.00
C ALA A 309 -11.78 -15.56 -16.22
N ASP A 310 -11.28 -15.89 -17.40
CA ASP A 310 -11.92 -15.57 -18.67
C ASP A 310 -12.83 -16.76 -19.04
N ALA A 311 -13.93 -16.88 -18.29
CA ALA A 311 -14.90 -17.98 -18.43
C ALA A 311 -16.29 -17.40 -18.74
N ASP A 312 -17.04 -18.11 -19.59
CA ASP A 312 -18.44 -17.80 -19.78
C ASP A 312 -19.25 -18.32 -18.58
N PRO A 313 -19.95 -17.44 -17.86
CA PRO A 313 -20.81 -17.87 -16.77
C PRO A 313 -22.04 -18.62 -17.32
N SER A 314 -22.63 -19.47 -16.51
CA SER A 314 -23.96 -20.02 -16.84
C SER A 314 -24.99 -18.90 -16.81
N GLU A 315 -25.78 -18.81 -17.88
CA GLU A 315 -26.93 -17.91 -17.96
C GLU A 315 -28.20 -18.55 -17.39
N GLU A 316 -28.10 -19.84 -17.01
CA GLU A 316 -29.23 -20.61 -16.49
C GLU A 316 -29.78 -19.99 -15.19
N GLY A 317 -31.08 -19.79 -15.16
CA GLY A 317 -31.77 -19.21 -14.02
C GLY A 317 -31.73 -17.69 -13.93
N ILE A 318 -31.09 -17.00 -14.86
CA ILE A 318 -31.08 -15.53 -14.93
C ILE A 318 -32.22 -15.07 -15.85
N THR A 319 -33.18 -14.28 -15.33
CA THR A 319 -34.42 -13.95 -15.99
C THR A 319 -34.38 -12.71 -16.87
N ASP A 320 -33.46 -11.79 -16.60
CA ASP A 320 -33.36 -10.46 -17.22
C ASP A 320 -32.03 -10.24 -17.98
N TRP A 321 -31.48 -11.33 -18.51
CA TRP A 321 -30.23 -11.26 -19.28
C TRP A 321 -30.34 -10.39 -20.52
N ALA A 322 -31.52 -10.39 -21.14
CA ALA A 322 -31.81 -9.60 -22.34
C ALA A 322 -31.83 -8.08 -22.07
N ASP A 323 -31.98 -7.67 -20.80
CA ASP A 323 -32.03 -6.26 -20.43
C ASP A 323 -30.61 -5.67 -20.21
N VAL A 324 -29.59 -6.51 -20.21
CA VAL A 324 -28.19 -6.04 -20.07
C VAL A 324 -27.79 -5.28 -21.32
N SER A 325 -27.34 -4.04 -21.12
CA SER A 325 -26.86 -3.20 -22.23
C SER A 325 -25.64 -3.80 -22.92
N SER A 326 -25.55 -3.63 -24.25
CA SER A 326 -24.44 -4.21 -25.04
C SER A 326 -23.06 -3.79 -24.57
N PHE A 327 -22.90 -2.57 -24.05
CA PHE A 327 -21.62 -2.08 -23.52
C PHE A 327 -21.19 -2.79 -22.23
N ALA A 328 -22.15 -3.31 -21.47
CA ALA A 328 -21.90 -3.93 -20.16
C ALA A 328 -21.79 -5.46 -20.22
N MET A 329 -22.20 -6.08 -21.33
CA MET A 329 -22.33 -7.53 -21.48
C MET A 329 -21.04 -8.28 -21.07
N SER A 330 -19.88 -7.87 -21.57
CA SER A 330 -18.60 -8.52 -21.24
C SER A 330 -18.24 -8.36 -19.76
N SER A 331 -18.56 -7.21 -19.18
CA SER A 331 -18.28 -6.92 -17.78
C SER A 331 -19.18 -7.70 -16.82
N ILE A 332 -20.45 -7.84 -17.16
CA ILE A 332 -21.40 -8.67 -16.41
C ILE A 332 -20.99 -10.14 -16.45
N ARG A 333 -20.61 -10.67 -17.65
CA ARG A 333 -20.08 -12.03 -17.80
C ARG A 333 -18.86 -12.25 -16.92
N TRP A 334 -17.87 -11.35 -17.01
CA TRP A 334 -16.68 -11.40 -16.18
C TRP A 334 -17.04 -11.36 -14.68
N ALA A 335 -17.93 -10.48 -14.26
CA ALA A 335 -18.30 -10.32 -12.86
C ALA A 335 -19.01 -11.56 -12.28
N LEU A 336 -19.87 -12.20 -13.07
CA LEU A 336 -20.52 -13.46 -12.72
C LEU A 336 -19.51 -14.61 -12.66
N ALA A 337 -18.67 -14.78 -13.70
CA ALA A 337 -17.67 -15.85 -13.77
C ALA A 337 -16.68 -15.83 -12.62
N ASN A 338 -16.39 -14.66 -12.08
CA ASN A 338 -15.45 -14.47 -10.97
C ASN A 338 -16.14 -14.28 -9.60
N GLY A 339 -17.46 -14.51 -9.51
CA GLY A 339 -18.19 -14.37 -8.25
C GLY A 339 -18.24 -12.95 -7.69
N VAL A 340 -17.90 -11.95 -8.51
CA VAL A 340 -17.95 -10.53 -8.12
C VAL A 340 -19.38 -10.08 -7.87
N ILE A 341 -20.29 -10.53 -8.73
CA ILE A 341 -21.74 -10.39 -8.55
C ILE A 341 -22.41 -11.77 -8.61
N SER A 342 -23.60 -11.91 -8.01
CA SER A 342 -24.36 -13.15 -8.01
C SER A 342 -25.79 -13.01 -8.51
N GLY A 343 -26.22 -11.80 -8.84
CA GLY A 343 -27.64 -11.49 -9.07
C GLY A 343 -28.42 -11.32 -7.75
N VAL A 344 -29.71 -11.10 -7.89
CA VAL A 344 -30.70 -10.98 -6.80
C VAL A 344 -31.63 -12.19 -6.91
N ASP A 345 -31.80 -12.92 -5.82
CA ASP A 345 -32.65 -14.11 -5.78
C ASP A 345 -34.14 -13.70 -5.84
N ASN A 346 -34.86 -14.34 -6.76
CA ASN A 346 -36.32 -14.19 -6.91
C ASN A 346 -37.06 -15.23 -6.06
N LEU A 347 -38.32 -14.97 -5.75
CA LEU A 347 -39.14 -15.88 -4.94
C LEU A 347 -39.39 -17.25 -5.59
N ASP A 348 -39.25 -17.34 -6.90
CA ASP A 348 -39.43 -18.58 -7.69
C ASP A 348 -38.14 -19.42 -7.82
N GLY A 349 -37.05 -18.98 -7.16
CA GLY A 349 -35.75 -19.63 -7.20
C GLY A 349 -34.88 -19.24 -8.40
N THR A 350 -35.36 -18.37 -9.28
CA THR A 350 -34.57 -17.74 -10.34
C THR A 350 -33.78 -16.54 -9.80
N ARG A 351 -32.98 -15.91 -10.65
CA ARG A 351 -32.20 -14.70 -10.32
C ARG A 351 -32.40 -13.58 -11.33
N SER A 352 -32.26 -12.36 -10.88
CA SER A 352 -32.24 -11.18 -11.74
C SER A 352 -30.96 -10.39 -11.54
N LEU A 353 -30.39 -9.90 -12.63
CA LEU A 353 -29.23 -9.00 -12.62
C LEU A 353 -29.61 -7.59 -12.21
N CYS A 354 -30.84 -7.17 -12.56
CA CYS A 354 -31.34 -5.81 -12.37
C CYS A 354 -30.35 -4.76 -12.93
N PRO A 355 -29.96 -4.84 -14.22
CA PRO A 355 -28.82 -4.10 -14.75
C PRO A 355 -28.97 -2.59 -14.65
N HIS A 356 -30.19 -2.08 -14.75
CA HIS A 356 -30.50 -0.64 -14.73
C HIS A 356 -30.81 -0.08 -13.35
N ASP A 357 -30.94 -0.94 -12.33
CA ASP A 357 -31.16 -0.49 -10.96
C ASP A 357 -29.87 0.15 -10.40
N SER A 358 -30.03 1.12 -9.51
CA SER A 358 -28.91 1.73 -8.79
C SER A 358 -28.24 0.70 -7.86
N ALA A 359 -26.91 0.68 -7.86
CA ALA A 359 -26.15 -0.16 -6.94
C ALA A 359 -26.19 0.41 -5.52
N SER A 360 -26.45 -0.45 -4.51
CA SER A 360 -26.47 -0.03 -3.12
C SER A 360 -25.09 -0.10 -2.46
N ARG A 361 -24.94 0.62 -1.34
CA ARG A 361 -23.73 0.61 -0.52
C ARG A 361 -23.42 -0.78 0.05
N ALA A 362 -24.44 -1.54 0.43
CA ALA A 362 -24.28 -2.93 0.89
C ALA A 362 -23.79 -3.86 -0.23
N GLN A 363 -24.33 -3.70 -1.46
CA GLN A 363 -23.85 -4.45 -2.60
C GLN A 363 -22.39 -4.13 -2.92
N MET A 364 -22.01 -2.87 -2.87
CA MET A 364 -20.62 -2.46 -3.08
C MET A 364 -19.67 -3.03 -2.02
N ALA A 365 -20.08 -3.11 -0.75
CA ALA A 365 -19.26 -3.72 0.30
C ALA A 365 -18.91 -5.18 -0.04
N LYS A 366 -19.89 -5.98 -0.49
CA LYS A 366 -19.67 -7.35 -0.96
C LYS A 366 -18.79 -7.39 -2.22
N ILE A 367 -19.11 -6.58 -3.22
CA ILE A 367 -18.45 -6.55 -4.51
C ILE A 367 -16.95 -6.23 -4.36
N ILE A 368 -16.60 -5.19 -3.59
CA ILE A 368 -15.19 -4.80 -3.43
C ILE A 368 -14.39 -5.89 -2.69
N LEU A 369 -14.98 -6.52 -1.67
CA LEU A 369 -14.32 -7.61 -0.96
C LEU A 369 -14.10 -8.83 -1.88
N ASN A 370 -15.08 -9.18 -2.71
CA ASN A 370 -14.94 -10.26 -3.67
C ASN A 370 -13.82 -10.00 -4.68
N VAL A 371 -13.72 -8.77 -5.22
CA VAL A 371 -12.63 -8.42 -6.14
C VAL A 371 -11.27 -8.42 -5.44
N GLU A 372 -11.19 -7.87 -4.23
CA GLU A 372 -9.93 -7.86 -3.48
C GLU A 372 -9.47 -9.26 -3.05
N ALA A 373 -10.41 -10.19 -2.81
CA ALA A 373 -10.09 -11.59 -2.55
C ALA A 373 -9.46 -12.32 -3.75
N MET A 374 -9.66 -11.82 -4.97
CA MET A 374 -9.01 -12.37 -6.18
C MET A 374 -7.54 -11.93 -6.33
N ARG A 375 -7.05 -11.07 -5.45
CA ARG A 375 -5.67 -10.52 -5.51
C ARG A 375 -4.62 -11.47 -4.94
N SER A 376 -5.02 -12.61 -4.38
CA SER A 376 -4.15 -13.60 -3.73
C SER A 376 -3.24 -14.33 -4.72
#